data_8a7875e65ac4f54db51fe54faca6e8a2
#
_entry.id   8a7875e65ac4f54db51fe54faca6e8a2
#
_cell.length_a   1.000
_cell.length_b   1.000
_cell.length_c   1.000
_cell.angle_alpha   90.00
_cell.angle_beta   90.00
_cell.angle_gamma   90.00
#
_symmetry.space_group_name_H-M   'P 1'
#
loop_
_entity.id
_entity.type
_entity.pdbx_description
1 polymer ?
#
loop_
_entity_poly.entity_id
_entity_poly.type
_entity_poly.pdbx_seq_one_letter_code
_entity_poly.pdbx_strand_id
1 'polypeptide(L)'
;ESINISEQELKVSKSSYLPTITLEGSKSQEDTGKLTNRDGSNASVVDVDPEISSIKITQTLIDFGRGANLAKSKLGIKLAKAKLLRKEQDIIYKSIQAYTGLASANEKLKINKSNVNLLDRQVETDRIRLERGNISLSDVAQSESSLAGAQAKLIQAENDFLTSKLNYENVIGKLGDPDMLDKSSIIEVTLPNELNSAIEISKKNNPNLII
;
A
#
# COMPACT_ATOMS: atom_id res chain seq x y z
N GLU A 1 5.25 11.20 3.95
CA GLU A 1 6.28 11.50 2.95
C GLU A 1 5.68 12.25 1.76
N SER A 2 4.62 11.74 1.10
CA SER A 2 4.00 12.40 -0.07
C SER A 2 3.47 13.81 0.21
N ILE A 3 2.96 14.09 1.42
CA ILE A 3 2.53 15.44 1.81
C ILE A 3 3.73 16.38 1.88
N ASN A 4 4.83 15.94 2.50
CA ASN A 4 6.05 16.74 2.59
C ASN A 4 6.62 17.07 1.20
N ILE A 5 6.56 16.11 0.26
CA ILE A 5 6.94 16.35 -1.14
C ILE A 5 6.08 17.45 -1.76
N SER A 6 4.75 17.38 -1.62
CA SER A 6 3.84 18.39 -2.17
C SER A 6 4.01 19.76 -1.51
N GLU A 7 4.40 19.81 -0.23
CA GLU A 7 4.75 21.06 0.44
C GLU A 7 6.06 21.67 -0.08
N GLN A 8 7.06 20.85 -0.39
CA GLN A 8 8.29 21.33 -1.02
C GLN A 8 8.03 21.79 -2.47
N GLU A 9 7.19 21.08 -3.23
CA GLU A 9 6.76 21.52 -4.58
C GLU A 9 6.07 22.89 -4.53
N LEU A 10 5.26 23.16 -3.48
CA LEU A 10 4.69 24.48 -3.27
C LEU A 10 5.76 25.54 -3.01
N LYS A 11 6.81 25.22 -2.22
CA LYS A 11 7.94 26.14 -1.99
C LYS A 11 8.71 26.41 -3.28
N VAL A 12 8.96 25.38 -4.08
CA VAL A 12 9.59 25.51 -5.41
C VAL A 12 8.73 26.38 -6.32
N SER A 13 7.40 26.16 -6.35
CA SER A 13 6.50 27.02 -7.12
C SER A 13 6.50 28.48 -6.68
N LYS A 14 6.66 28.75 -5.37
CA LYS A 14 6.82 30.09 -4.82
C LYS A 14 8.17 30.72 -5.17
N SER A 15 9.25 29.92 -5.23
CA SER A 15 10.58 30.42 -5.56
C SER A 15 10.67 30.97 -6.98
N SER A 16 9.78 30.55 -7.89
CA SER A 16 9.69 31.09 -9.24
C SER A 16 9.36 32.59 -9.29
N TYR A 17 8.87 33.16 -8.18
CA TYR A 17 8.64 34.59 -8.03
C TYR A 17 9.88 35.39 -7.56
N LEU A 18 10.96 34.68 -7.21
CA LEU A 18 12.21 35.27 -6.76
C LEU A 18 13.19 35.41 -7.95
N PRO A 19 14.19 36.34 -7.86
CA PRO A 19 15.26 36.42 -8.85
C PRO A 19 16.11 35.14 -8.82
N THR A 20 16.58 34.75 -9.99
CA THR A 20 17.56 33.66 -10.16
C THR A 20 18.95 34.31 -10.28
N ILE A 21 19.88 33.87 -9.44
CA ILE A 21 21.27 34.28 -9.47
C ILE A 21 22.09 33.12 -10.04
N THR A 22 22.75 33.35 -11.17
CA THR A 22 23.64 32.39 -11.82
C THR A 22 25.05 32.89 -11.77
N LEU A 23 25.96 32.09 -11.29
CA LEU A 23 27.40 32.34 -11.32
C LEU A 23 27.99 31.42 -12.40
N GLU A 24 28.64 32.02 -13.38
CA GLU A 24 29.26 31.28 -14.48
C GLU A 24 30.74 31.67 -14.53
N GLY A 25 31.60 30.66 -14.67
CA GLY A 25 33.03 30.82 -14.91
C GLY A 25 33.47 29.91 -16.06
N SER A 26 34.18 30.46 -17.01
CA SER A 26 34.78 29.70 -18.09
C SER A 26 36.24 30.11 -18.27
N LYS A 27 37.08 29.12 -18.50
CA LYS A 27 38.47 29.29 -18.92
C LYS A 27 38.65 28.49 -20.22
N SER A 28 39.12 29.16 -21.25
CA SER A 28 39.43 28.53 -22.53
C SER A 28 40.87 28.84 -22.94
N GLN A 29 41.46 28.00 -23.74
CA GLN A 29 42.73 28.21 -24.35
C GLN A 29 42.52 28.41 -25.86
N GLU A 30 43.01 29.51 -26.39
CA GLU A 30 42.82 29.88 -27.78
C GLU A 30 44.19 29.95 -28.48
N ASP A 31 44.40 29.02 -29.45
CA ASP A 31 45.58 29.01 -30.31
C ASP A 31 45.35 29.95 -31.51
N THR A 32 46.03 31.09 -31.48
CA THR A 32 45.94 32.13 -32.52
C THR A 32 47.00 31.97 -33.63
N GLY A 33 47.85 30.92 -33.58
CA GLY A 33 48.93 30.72 -34.53
C GLY A 33 48.51 30.55 -36.00
N LYS A 34 47.24 30.40 -36.27
CA LYS A 34 46.64 30.30 -37.64
C LYS A 34 45.84 31.52 -38.06
N LEU A 35 45.79 32.56 -37.24
CA LEU A 35 45.08 33.77 -37.60
C LEU A 35 45.92 34.64 -38.54
N THR A 36 45.30 35.09 -39.62
CA THR A 36 45.91 36.03 -40.56
C THR A 36 45.05 37.29 -40.60
N ASN A 37 45.75 38.47 -40.74
CA ASN A 37 45.09 39.74 -40.96
C ASN A 37 44.45 39.76 -42.35
N ARG A 38 43.54 40.71 -42.59
CA ARG A 38 42.82 40.87 -43.86
C ARG A 38 43.73 41.15 -45.05
N ASP A 39 44.93 41.67 -44.80
CA ASP A 39 45.98 41.95 -45.77
C ASP A 39 46.91 40.74 -46.07
N GLY A 40 46.61 39.60 -45.45
CA GLY A 40 47.43 38.37 -45.60
C GLY A 40 48.63 38.26 -44.67
N SER A 41 48.92 39.28 -43.82
CA SER A 41 49.98 39.20 -42.82
C SER A 41 49.54 38.33 -41.62
N ASN A 42 50.55 37.72 -40.93
CA ASN A 42 50.27 36.99 -39.68
C ASN A 42 49.77 37.99 -38.61
N ALA A 43 48.73 37.60 -37.89
CA ALA A 43 48.24 38.38 -36.75
C ALA A 43 49.36 38.43 -35.68
N SER A 44 49.63 39.59 -35.18
CA SER A 44 50.60 39.82 -34.08
C SER A 44 50.05 39.49 -32.71
N VAL A 45 48.98 38.72 -32.65
CA VAL A 45 48.32 38.30 -31.40
C VAL A 45 48.94 36.99 -30.93
N VAL A 46 49.45 36.99 -29.74
CA VAL A 46 49.97 35.80 -29.05
C VAL A 46 48.77 35.02 -28.50
N ASP A 47 48.91 33.72 -28.33
CA ASP A 47 47.91 32.86 -27.71
C ASP A 47 47.32 33.52 -26.47
N VAL A 48 46.01 33.49 -26.38
CA VAL A 48 45.26 34.13 -25.31
C VAL A 48 44.51 33.04 -24.57
N ASP A 49 44.63 33.00 -23.26
CA ASP A 49 43.84 32.17 -22.38
C ASP A 49 42.74 32.99 -21.74
N PRO A 50 41.62 33.20 -22.42
CA PRO A 50 40.54 34.00 -21.87
C PRO A 50 39.90 33.34 -20.68
N GLU A 51 39.82 34.06 -19.57
CA GLU A 51 39.10 33.67 -18.36
C GLU A 51 37.95 34.66 -18.15
N ILE A 52 36.73 34.12 -18.14
CA ILE A 52 35.52 34.90 -18.00
C ILE A 52 34.80 34.43 -16.74
N SER A 53 34.54 35.39 -15.85
CA SER A 53 33.70 35.21 -14.68
C SER A 53 32.51 36.16 -14.77
N SER A 54 31.30 35.63 -14.65
CA SER A 54 30.09 36.45 -14.71
C SER A 54 29.10 36.10 -13.63
N ILE A 55 28.41 37.12 -13.11
CA ILE A 55 27.27 36.99 -12.22
C ILE A 55 26.07 37.54 -12.97
N LYS A 56 25.09 36.66 -13.19
CA LYS A 56 23.84 37.01 -13.89
C LYS A 56 22.67 36.94 -12.94
N ILE A 57 21.95 38.03 -12.78
CA ILE A 57 20.72 38.12 -12.00
C ILE A 57 19.56 38.25 -12.99
N THR A 58 18.64 37.31 -12.96
CA THR A 58 17.46 37.31 -13.84
C THR A 58 16.19 37.30 -13.02
N GLN A 59 15.34 38.30 -13.25
CA GLN A 59 14.00 38.41 -12.66
C GLN A 59 12.97 38.47 -13.75
N THR A 60 12.07 37.46 -13.78
CA THR A 60 10.93 37.51 -14.67
C THR A 60 9.83 38.37 -14.06
N LEU A 61 9.45 39.45 -14.73
CA LEU A 61 8.48 40.42 -14.23
C LEU A 61 7.03 39.97 -14.54
N ILE A 62 6.77 39.43 -15.72
CA ILE A 62 5.45 38.99 -16.16
C ILE A 62 5.53 37.56 -16.67
N ASP A 63 4.71 36.72 -16.09
CA ASP A 63 4.51 35.33 -16.51
C ASP A 63 3.11 34.89 -16.09
N PHE A 64 2.22 34.73 -17.04
CA PHE A 64 0.82 34.35 -16.81
C PHE A 64 0.68 32.91 -16.29
N GLY A 65 1.67 32.04 -16.52
CA GLY A 65 1.66 30.63 -16.08
C GLY A 65 1.94 30.47 -14.58
N ARG A 66 2.63 31.42 -13.94
CA ARG A 66 3.03 31.28 -12.51
C ARG A 66 1.86 31.15 -11.56
N GLY A 67 0.81 31.95 -11.77
CA GLY A 67 -0.40 31.89 -10.94
C GLY A 67 -1.07 30.52 -11.02
N ALA A 68 -1.19 29.97 -12.23
CA ALA A 68 -1.75 28.63 -12.45
C ALA A 68 -0.87 27.53 -11.81
N ASN A 69 0.45 27.61 -11.94
CA ASN A 69 1.39 26.67 -11.31
C ASN A 69 1.31 26.72 -9.78
N LEU A 70 1.21 27.90 -9.19
CA LEU A 70 1.04 28.07 -7.76
C LEU A 70 -0.30 27.47 -7.28
N ALA A 71 -1.39 27.71 -8.02
CA ALA A 71 -2.69 27.11 -7.71
C ALA A 71 -2.65 25.58 -7.82
N LYS A 72 -2.02 25.03 -8.86
CA LYS A 72 -1.78 23.59 -9.04
C LYS A 72 -1.01 23.01 -7.85
N SER A 73 0.07 23.62 -7.40
CA SER A 73 0.86 23.14 -6.26
C SER A 73 0.06 23.17 -4.94
N LYS A 74 -0.80 24.20 -4.74
CA LYS A 74 -1.71 24.24 -3.59
C LYS A 74 -2.73 23.10 -3.62
N LEU A 75 -3.29 22.78 -4.80
CA LEU A 75 -4.20 21.66 -4.98
C LEU A 75 -3.47 20.32 -4.80
N GLY A 76 -2.19 20.23 -5.19
CA GLY A 76 -1.35 19.07 -4.97
C GLY A 76 -1.28 18.63 -3.50
N ILE A 77 -1.22 19.60 -2.56
CA ILE A 77 -1.26 19.27 -1.12
C ILE A 77 -2.62 18.70 -0.71
N LYS A 78 -3.72 19.25 -1.22
CA LYS A 78 -5.06 18.71 -0.95
C LYS A 78 -5.21 17.28 -1.50
N LEU A 79 -4.71 17.05 -2.70
CA LEU A 79 -4.66 15.72 -3.32
C LEU A 79 -3.84 14.73 -2.50
N ALA A 80 -2.66 15.14 -2.02
CA ALA A 80 -1.81 14.29 -1.17
C ALA A 80 -2.51 13.91 0.15
N LYS A 81 -3.23 14.84 0.78
CA LYS A 81 -4.02 14.58 1.99
C LYS A 81 -5.18 13.61 1.74
N ALA A 82 -5.91 13.77 0.62
CA ALA A 82 -6.98 12.84 0.26
C ALA A 82 -6.44 11.43 -0.04
N LYS A 83 -5.29 11.33 -0.70
CA LYS A 83 -4.60 10.05 -0.92
C LYS A 83 -4.14 9.39 0.38
N LEU A 84 -3.68 10.17 1.37
CA LEU A 84 -3.33 9.64 2.69
C LEU A 84 -4.56 9.05 3.36
N LEU A 85 -5.66 9.79 3.43
CA LEU A 85 -6.93 9.32 4.02
C LEU A 85 -7.41 8.03 3.36
N ARG A 86 -7.35 7.96 2.02
CA ARG A 86 -7.66 6.72 1.29
C ARG A 86 -6.78 5.56 1.71
N LYS A 87 -5.48 5.80 1.87
CA LYS A 87 -4.52 4.76 2.26
C LYS A 87 -4.75 4.28 3.69
N GLU A 88 -5.08 5.19 4.60
CA GLU A 88 -5.45 4.86 5.99
C GLU A 88 -6.70 3.97 6.02
N GLN A 89 -7.75 4.32 5.26
CA GLN A 89 -8.94 3.49 5.14
C GLN A 89 -8.66 2.10 4.57
N ASP A 90 -7.81 2.01 3.54
CA ASP A 90 -7.39 0.73 2.95
C ASP A 90 -6.65 -0.16 3.95
N ILE A 91 -5.75 0.43 4.74
CA ILE A 91 -5.01 -0.31 5.77
C ILE A 91 -5.95 -0.80 6.87
N ILE A 92 -6.84 0.06 7.37
CA ILE A 92 -7.84 -0.32 8.39
C ILE A 92 -8.71 -1.47 7.88
N TYR A 93 -9.21 -1.37 6.65
CA TYR A 93 -10.03 -2.42 6.04
C TYR A 93 -9.27 -3.75 5.93
N LYS A 94 -8.03 -3.73 5.45
CA LYS A 94 -7.18 -4.92 5.36
C LYS A 94 -6.88 -5.52 6.75
N SER A 95 -6.69 -4.67 7.75
CA SER A 95 -6.46 -5.12 9.13
C SER A 95 -7.68 -5.83 9.70
N ILE A 96 -8.88 -5.27 9.47
CA ILE A 96 -10.14 -5.91 9.87
C ILE A 96 -10.32 -7.25 9.15
N GLN A 97 -10.08 -7.31 7.85
CA GLN A 97 -10.16 -8.55 7.08
C GLN A 97 -9.18 -9.61 7.59
N ALA A 98 -7.93 -9.23 7.85
CA ALA A 98 -6.93 -10.14 8.36
C ALA A 98 -7.29 -10.67 9.75
N TYR A 99 -7.77 -9.80 10.66
CA TYR A 99 -8.20 -10.16 12.00
C TYR A 99 -9.40 -11.12 11.97
N THR A 100 -10.47 -10.76 11.28
CA THR A 100 -11.70 -11.57 11.20
C THR A 100 -11.47 -12.88 10.47
N GLY A 101 -10.62 -12.86 9.42
CA GLY A 101 -10.21 -14.06 8.70
C GLY A 101 -9.49 -15.05 9.59
N LEU A 102 -8.54 -14.58 10.41
CA LEU A 102 -7.81 -15.43 11.35
C LEU A 102 -8.72 -15.97 12.46
N ALA A 103 -9.58 -15.13 13.05
CA ALA A 103 -10.54 -15.56 14.07
C ALA A 103 -11.48 -16.65 13.54
N SER A 104 -12.01 -16.47 12.33
CA SER A 104 -12.85 -17.45 11.67
C SER A 104 -12.11 -18.77 11.37
N ALA A 105 -10.87 -18.70 10.89
CA ALA A 105 -10.06 -19.88 10.60
C ALA A 105 -9.71 -20.65 11.89
N ASN A 106 -9.42 -19.96 13.00
CA ASN A 106 -9.17 -20.58 14.30
C ASN A 106 -10.42 -21.33 14.83
N GLU A 107 -11.60 -20.73 14.72
CA GLU A 107 -12.85 -21.39 15.10
C GLU A 107 -13.14 -22.62 14.23
N LYS A 108 -12.96 -22.52 12.90
CA LYS A 108 -13.12 -23.67 12.00
C LYS A 108 -12.16 -24.80 12.34
N LEU A 109 -10.92 -24.46 12.69
CA LEU A 109 -9.92 -25.45 13.12
C LEU A 109 -10.38 -26.18 14.40
N LYS A 110 -10.85 -25.44 15.41
CA LYS A 110 -11.37 -26.02 16.66
C LYS A 110 -12.58 -26.95 16.41
N ILE A 111 -13.50 -26.51 15.58
CA ILE A 111 -14.69 -27.29 15.20
C ILE A 111 -14.28 -28.59 14.49
N ASN A 112 -13.36 -28.54 13.51
CA ASN A 112 -12.91 -29.73 12.78
C ASN A 112 -12.13 -30.69 13.69
N LYS A 113 -11.29 -30.20 14.61
CA LYS A 113 -10.64 -31.03 15.64
C LYS A 113 -11.66 -31.76 16.50
N SER A 114 -12.68 -31.05 16.98
CA SER A 114 -13.74 -31.65 17.78
C SER A 114 -14.54 -32.70 16.99
N ASN A 115 -14.81 -32.42 15.69
CA ASN A 115 -15.52 -33.35 14.82
C ASN A 115 -14.72 -34.65 14.57
N VAL A 116 -13.41 -34.55 14.33
CA VAL A 116 -12.54 -35.73 14.20
C VAL A 116 -12.59 -36.57 15.48
N ASN A 117 -12.44 -35.93 16.66
CA ASN A 117 -12.49 -36.64 17.93
C ASN A 117 -13.85 -37.35 18.18
N LEU A 118 -14.94 -36.73 17.75
CA LEU A 118 -16.28 -37.33 17.87
C LEU A 118 -16.43 -38.55 16.96
N LEU A 119 -16.01 -38.46 15.70
CA LEU A 119 -16.09 -39.53 14.73
C LEU A 119 -15.12 -40.69 15.06
N ASP A 120 -13.97 -40.38 15.62
CA ASP A 120 -13.03 -41.40 16.11
C ASP A 120 -13.66 -42.29 17.20
N ARG A 121 -14.30 -41.64 18.20
CA ARG A 121 -15.07 -42.38 19.24
C ARG A 121 -16.26 -43.12 18.65
N GLN A 122 -16.90 -42.61 17.61
CA GLN A 122 -17.98 -43.31 16.93
C GLN A 122 -17.47 -44.59 16.28
N VAL A 123 -16.36 -44.54 15.56
CA VAL A 123 -15.72 -45.69 14.93
C VAL A 123 -15.35 -46.76 15.98
N GLU A 124 -14.74 -46.35 17.10
CA GLU A 124 -14.40 -47.22 18.20
C GLU A 124 -15.65 -47.95 18.75
N THR A 125 -16.72 -47.19 18.98
CA THR A 125 -18.02 -47.73 19.46
C THR A 125 -18.60 -48.70 18.45
N ASP A 126 -18.59 -48.38 17.16
CA ASP A 126 -19.14 -49.21 16.10
C ASP A 126 -18.33 -50.49 15.92
N ARG A 127 -17.02 -50.47 16.07
CA ARG A 127 -16.20 -51.69 16.10
C ARG A 127 -16.57 -52.63 17.23
N ILE A 128 -16.79 -52.13 18.46
CA ILE A 128 -17.24 -52.92 19.61
C ILE A 128 -18.65 -53.50 19.36
N ARG A 129 -19.53 -52.73 18.71
CA ARG A 129 -20.89 -53.21 18.35
C ARG A 129 -20.87 -54.29 17.27
N LEU A 130 -19.95 -54.21 16.31
CA LEU A 130 -19.72 -55.23 15.28
C LEU A 130 -19.24 -56.52 15.94
N GLU A 131 -18.25 -56.46 16.86
CA GLU A 131 -17.77 -57.64 17.59
C GLU A 131 -18.88 -58.37 18.37
N ARG A 132 -19.88 -57.61 18.86
CA ARG A 132 -21.06 -58.15 19.52
C ARG A 132 -22.16 -58.59 18.56
N GLY A 133 -21.97 -58.46 17.25
CA GLY A 133 -22.96 -58.80 16.24
C GLY A 133 -24.16 -57.87 16.14
N ASN A 134 -24.08 -56.64 16.71
CA ASN A 134 -25.19 -55.69 16.75
C ASN A 134 -25.29 -54.81 15.50
N ILE A 135 -24.24 -54.71 14.71
CA ILE A 135 -24.20 -53.96 13.45
C ILE A 135 -23.42 -54.72 12.40
N SER A 136 -23.55 -54.32 11.15
CA SER A 136 -22.87 -54.93 10.02
C SER A 136 -21.47 -54.37 9.77
N LEU A 137 -20.62 -55.07 9.03
CA LEU A 137 -19.33 -54.57 8.58
C LEU A 137 -19.47 -53.30 7.70
N SER A 138 -20.59 -53.21 6.94
CA SER A 138 -20.89 -52.01 6.15
C SER A 138 -21.07 -50.79 7.00
N ASP A 139 -21.67 -50.91 8.21
CA ASP A 139 -21.89 -49.77 9.12
C ASP A 139 -20.56 -49.25 9.66
N VAL A 140 -19.63 -50.17 10.00
CA VAL A 140 -18.28 -49.77 10.41
C VAL A 140 -17.51 -49.12 9.27
N ALA A 141 -17.58 -49.67 8.08
CA ALA A 141 -16.93 -49.07 6.91
C ALA A 141 -17.47 -47.69 6.58
N GLN A 142 -18.77 -47.45 6.82
CA GLN A 142 -19.38 -46.10 6.66
C GLN A 142 -18.86 -45.12 7.71
N SER A 143 -18.75 -45.52 8.97
CA SER A 143 -18.20 -44.64 10.01
C SER A 143 -16.69 -44.35 9.83
N GLU A 144 -15.91 -45.35 9.39
CA GLU A 144 -14.50 -45.16 9.01
C GLU A 144 -14.34 -44.20 7.82
N SER A 145 -15.18 -44.32 6.80
CA SER A 145 -15.21 -43.39 5.66
C SER A 145 -15.54 -41.96 6.11
N SER A 146 -16.47 -41.80 7.05
CA SER A 146 -16.85 -40.53 7.61
C SER A 146 -15.69 -39.89 8.40
N LEU A 147 -14.96 -40.70 9.19
CA LEU A 147 -13.77 -40.27 9.92
C LEU A 147 -12.67 -39.81 8.95
N ALA A 148 -12.38 -40.58 7.91
CA ALA A 148 -11.39 -40.21 6.89
C ALA A 148 -11.74 -38.88 6.21
N GLY A 149 -13.03 -38.66 5.89
CA GLY A 149 -13.53 -37.41 5.36
C GLY A 149 -13.35 -36.21 6.35
N ALA A 150 -13.57 -36.47 7.64
CA ALA A 150 -13.35 -35.43 8.66
C ALA A 150 -11.87 -35.13 8.85
N GLN A 151 -10.99 -36.12 8.80
CA GLN A 151 -9.53 -35.93 8.84
C GLN A 151 -9.04 -35.08 7.67
N ALA A 152 -9.54 -35.34 6.46
CA ALA A 152 -9.22 -34.50 5.30
C ALA A 152 -9.66 -33.03 5.49
N LYS A 153 -10.85 -32.79 6.05
CA LYS A 153 -11.34 -31.44 6.39
C LYS A 153 -10.51 -30.78 7.49
N LEU A 154 -10.00 -31.55 8.45
CA LEU A 154 -9.10 -31.02 9.49
C LEU A 154 -7.79 -30.52 8.87
N ILE A 155 -7.17 -31.30 8.00
CA ILE A 155 -5.94 -30.89 7.29
C ILE A 155 -6.17 -29.59 6.49
N GLN A 156 -7.32 -29.49 5.82
CA GLN A 156 -7.69 -28.26 5.11
C GLN A 156 -7.82 -27.07 6.08
N ALA A 157 -8.50 -27.28 7.22
CA ALA A 157 -8.67 -26.23 8.22
C ALA A 157 -7.33 -25.79 8.87
N GLU A 158 -6.38 -26.71 9.04
CA GLU A 158 -5.02 -26.40 9.51
C GLU A 158 -4.27 -25.53 8.50
N ASN A 159 -4.37 -25.84 7.22
CA ASN A 159 -3.77 -25.02 6.15
C ASN A 159 -4.43 -23.64 6.06
N ASP A 160 -5.76 -23.57 6.15
CA ASP A 160 -6.50 -22.30 6.13
C ASP A 160 -6.11 -21.42 7.32
N PHE A 161 -5.95 -22.01 8.51
CA PHE A 161 -5.49 -21.30 9.70
C PHE A 161 -4.06 -20.77 9.52
N LEU A 162 -3.14 -21.61 9.03
CA LEU A 162 -1.76 -21.18 8.77
C LEU A 162 -1.70 -20.02 7.78
N THR A 163 -2.45 -20.12 6.68
CA THR A 163 -2.54 -19.06 5.66
C THR A 163 -3.10 -17.77 6.23
N SER A 164 -4.18 -17.86 7.04
CA SER A 164 -4.79 -16.70 7.69
C SER A 164 -3.85 -16.07 8.72
N LYS A 165 -3.08 -16.89 9.45
CA LYS A 165 -2.05 -16.42 10.39
C LYS A 165 -0.95 -15.64 9.67
N LEU A 166 -0.42 -16.17 8.58
CA LEU A 166 0.60 -15.47 7.78
C LEU A 166 0.07 -14.16 7.20
N ASN A 167 -1.19 -14.14 6.74
CA ASN A 167 -1.82 -12.92 6.26
C ASN A 167 -1.97 -11.87 7.38
N TYR A 168 -2.38 -12.29 8.57
CA TYR A 168 -2.45 -11.42 9.75
C TYR A 168 -1.09 -10.84 10.10
N GLU A 169 -0.05 -11.68 10.19
CA GLU A 169 1.31 -11.25 10.52
C GLU A 169 1.89 -10.27 9.48
N ASN A 170 1.53 -10.45 8.22
CA ASN A 170 1.98 -9.56 7.14
C ASN A 170 1.29 -8.19 7.18
N VAL A 171 0.02 -8.12 7.60
CA VAL A 171 -0.77 -6.88 7.57
C VAL A 171 -0.66 -6.10 8.89
N ILE A 172 -0.72 -6.81 10.03
CA ILE A 172 -0.82 -6.20 11.37
C ILE A 172 0.52 -6.32 12.12
N GLY A 173 1.20 -7.45 11.94
CA GLY A 173 2.44 -7.76 12.63
C GLY A 173 2.35 -9.06 13.43
N LYS A 174 3.40 -9.37 14.20
CA LYS A 174 3.56 -10.64 14.88
C LYS A 174 2.35 -10.97 15.78
N LEU A 175 1.76 -12.12 15.55
CA LEU A 175 0.64 -12.63 16.33
C LEU A 175 1.12 -13.08 17.71
N GLY A 176 0.37 -12.70 18.75
CA GLY A 176 0.46 -13.29 20.07
C GLY A 176 -0.22 -14.66 20.13
N ASP A 177 -0.96 -14.94 21.21
CA ASP A 177 -1.75 -16.16 21.32
C ASP A 177 -3.03 -16.07 20.46
N PRO A 178 -3.25 -16.99 19.50
CA PRO A 178 -4.46 -17.01 18.65
C PRO A 178 -5.76 -17.20 19.46
N ASP A 179 -5.70 -17.78 20.64
CA ASP A 179 -6.88 -18.01 21.48
C ASP A 179 -7.32 -16.73 22.23
N MET A 180 -6.48 -15.70 22.28
CA MET A 180 -6.82 -14.38 22.82
C MET A 180 -7.49 -13.45 21.81
N LEU A 181 -7.72 -13.92 20.58
CA LEU A 181 -8.49 -13.13 19.61
C LEU A 181 -9.93 -13.00 20.11
N ASP A 182 -10.29 -11.78 20.52
CA ASP A 182 -11.66 -11.48 20.97
C ASP A 182 -12.65 -11.68 19.81
N LYS A 183 -13.74 -12.37 20.08
CA LYS A 183 -14.87 -12.47 19.15
C LYS A 183 -15.52 -11.10 19.12
N SER A 184 -15.08 -10.30 18.17
CA SER A 184 -15.44 -8.90 18.05
C SER A 184 -16.92 -8.65 18.30
N SER A 185 -17.20 -7.71 19.19
CA SER A 185 -18.50 -7.07 19.28
C SER A 185 -18.93 -6.57 17.89
N ILE A 186 -20.14 -6.88 17.50
CA ILE A 186 -20.75 -6.33 16.29
C ILE A 186 -20.71 -4.80 16.43
N ILE A 187 -19.91 -4.14 15.60
CA ILE A 187 -19.94 -2.67 15.53
C ILE A 187 -21.27 -2.33 14.88
N GLU A 188 -22.21 -1.80 15.66
CA GLU A 188 -23.46 -1.26 15.12
C GLU A 188 -23.14 -0.03 14.27
N VAL A 189 -23.07 -0.23 12.97
CA VAL A 189 -22.95 0.86 12.01
C VAL A 189 -24.35 1.28 11.61
N THR A 190 -24.71 2.52 11.95
CA THR A 190 -25.97 3.10 11.48
C THR A 190 -25.85 3.39 9.98
N LEU A 191 -26.45 2.55 9.17
CA LEU A 191 -26.50 2.74 7.72
C LEU A 191 -27.60 3.76 7.36
N PRO A 192 -27.38 4.62 6.37
CA PRO A 192 -28.43 5.51 5.88
C PRO A 192 -29.56 4.70 5.24
N ASN A 193 -30.82 5.00 5.62
CA ASN A 193 -31.98 4.27 5.13
C ASN A 193 -32.41 4.67 3.71
N GLU A 194 -31.95 5.82 3.22
CA GLU A 194 -32.32 6.35 1.91
C GLU A 194 -31.11 6.50 1.00
N LEU A 195 -31.32 6.19 -0.30
CA LEU A 195 -30.27 6.28 -1.33
C LEU A 195 -29.66 7.68 -1.43
N ASN A 196 -30.51 8.73 -1.41
CA ASN A 196 -30.03 10.12 -1.52
C ASN A 196 -29.15 10.50 -0.33
N SER A 197 -29.51 10.08 0.89
CA SER A 197 -28.67 10.29 2.08
C SER A 197 -27.34 9.56 1.97
N ALA A 198 -27.33 8.31 1.49
CA ALA A 198 -26.11 7.55 1.24
C ALA A 198 -25.19 8.22 0.21
N ILE A 199 -25.77 8.75 -0.87
CA ILE A 199 -25.03 9.49 -1.90
C ILE A 199 -24.38 10.76 -1.33
N GLU A 200 -25.12 11.54 -0.55
CA GLU A 200 -24.58 12.78 0.05
C GLU A 200 -23.46 12.48 1.07
N ILE A 201 -23.63 11.46 1.90
CA ILE A 201 -22.57 11.00 2.82
C ILE A 201 -21.35 10.54 2.05
N SER A 202 -21.55 9.78 0.96
CA SER A 202 -20.46 9.31 0.10
C SER A 202 -19.71 10.46 -0.57
N LYS A 203 -20.42 11.43 -1.16
CA LYS A 203 -19.79 12.63 -1.76
C LYS A 203 -18.94 13.40 -0.78
N LYS A 204 -19.37 13.48 0.49
CA LYS A 204 -18.66 14.23 1.52
C LYS A 204 -17.45 13.49 2.09
N ASN A 205 -17.53 12.18 2.24
CA ASN A 205 -16.58 11.40 3.02
C ASN A 205 -15.72 10.44 2.19
N ASN A 206 -16.07 10.20 0.91
CA ASN A 206 -15.31 9.27 0.07
C ASN A 206 -14.07 9.96 -0.52
N PRO A 207 -12.86 9.59 -0.12
CA PRO A 207 -11.64 10.23 -0.62
C PRO A 207 -11.47 10.08 -2.14
N ASN A 208 -12.06 9.06 -2.77
CA ASN A 208 -12.04 8.91 -4.22
C ASN A 208 -12.89 9.94 -5.00
N LEU A 209 -13.84 10.58 -4.32
CA LEU A 209 -14.68 11.64 -4.90
C LEU A 209 -14.14 13.03 -4.59
N ILE A 210 -13.21 13.14 -3.63
CA ILE A 210 -12.54 14.39 -3.24
C ILE A 210 -11.31 14.65 -4.14
N ILE A 211 -10.77 13.59 -4.75
CA ILE A 211 -9.63 13.62 -5.66
C ILE A 211 -10.09 14.05 -7.05
#